data_9b5d45c1cb13b7348ec95cc34f4331c8
#
_entry.id   9b5d45c1cb13b7348ec95cc34f4331c8
#
_cell.length_a   1.000
_cell.length_b   1.000
_cell.length_c   1.000
_cell.angle_alpha   90.00
_cell.angle_beta   90.00
_cell.angle_gamma   90.00
#
_symmetry.space_group_name_H-M   'P 1'
#
loop_
_entity.id
_entity.type
_entity.pdbx_description
1 polymer ?
#
loop_
_entity_poly.entity_id
_entity_poly.type
_entity_poly.pdbx_seq_one_letter_code
_entity_poly.pdbx_strand_id
1 'polypeptide(L)'
;MVKHYEKYHTEMEELHCYVKASVADSCGVMLEFDGNKLNRFQVNDVLNDKCASWWKKDALQLKDSLMTVVGLTDEEFDGIRQRLKSMDCIGIRYSQTTPESISIMFRYVGFSLYDYNIYSRPMTDEEKHTAMKYPEFIPYNEYCTFEFEGGAIGPQSWGNEKNDYLNQHQPW
;
A
#
# COMPACT_ATOMS: atom_id res chain seq x y z
N MET A 1 13.62 -6.02 -2.03
CA MET A 1 12.37 -6.12 -1.23
C MET A 1 12.50 -7.11 -0.08
N VAL A 2 12.92 -8.37 -0.27
CA VAL A 2 12.99 -9.41 0.78
C VAL A 2 13.67 -8.93 2.06
N LYS A 3 14.96 -8.55 2.01
CA LYS A 3 15.70 -8.08 3.19
C LYS A 3 15.07 -6.86 3.89
N HIS A 4 14.40 -6.02 3.13
CA HIS A 4 13.71 -4.86 3.68
C HIS A 4 12.43 -5.29 4.42
N TYR A 5 11.63 -6.18 3.82
CA TYR A 5 10.47 -6.76 4.47
C TYR A 5 10.84 -7.52 5.75
N GLU A 6 11.85 -8.39 5.69
CA GLU A 6 12.33 -9.15 6.88
C GLU A 6 12.76 -8.23 8.03
N LYS A 7 13.27 -7.03 7.70
CA LYS A 7 13.67 -6.04 8.71
C LYS A 7 12.49 -5.29 9.32
N TYR A 8 11.42 -5.03 8.55
CA TYR A 8 10.37 -4.09 8.93
C TYR A 8 8.95 -4.69 8.95
N HIS A 9 8.80 -6.02 8.84
CA HIS A 9 7.48 -6.64 8.75
C HIS A 9 6.58 -6.33 9.95
N THR A 10 7.14 -6.29 11.16
CA THR A 10 6.38 -5.94 12.37
C THR A 10 5.86 -4.51 12.31
N GLU A 11 6.70 -3.56 11.92
CA GLU A 11 6.30 -2.16 11.77
C GLU A 11 5.27 -1.97 10.64
N MET A 12 5.32 -2.80 9.58
CA MET A 12 4.33 -2.81 8.51
C MET A 12 2.96 -3.32 8.99
N GLU A 13 2.94 -4.36 9.82
CA GLU A 13 1.73 -4.88 10.46
C GLU A 13 1.14 -3.85 11.44
N GLU A 14 1.97 -3.22 12.25
CA GLU A 14 1.57 -2.13 13.15
C GLU A 14 0.99 -0.93 12.39
N LEU A 15 1.59 -0.58 11.24
CA LEU A 15 1.06 0.48 10.36
C LEU A 15 -0.32 0.09 9.81
N HIS A 16 -0.51 -1.17 9.39
CA HIS A 16 -1.82 -1.66 8.95
C HIS A 16 -2.88 -1.49 10.04
N CYS A 17 -2.61 -1.97 11.26
CA CYS A 17 -3.52 -1.83 12.39
C CYS A 17 -3.83 -0.35 12.68
N TYR A 18 -2.81 0.50 12.63
CA TYR A 18 -2.96 1.93 12.86
C TYR A 18 -3.86 2.60 11.81
N VAL A 19 -3.61 2.36 10.52
CA VAL A 19 -4.41 2.92 9.42
C VAL A 19 -5.85 2.40 9.47
N LYS A 20 -6.05 1.11 9.73
CA LYS A 20 -7.37 0.49 9.87
C LYS A 20 -8.20 1.14 10.98
N ALA A 21 -7.55 1.52 12.08
CA ALA A 21 -8.24 2.18 13.21
C ALA A 21 -8.52 3.66 12.96
N SER A 22 -7.77 4.32 12.07
CA SER A 22 -7.82 5.76 11.84
C SER A 22 -8.76 6.15 10.68
N VAL A 23 -8.86 5.31 9.64
CA VAL A 23 -9.65 5.63 8.43
C VAL A 23 -11.12 5.27 8.64
N ALA A 24 -12.02 6.19 8.27
CA ALA A 24 -13.47 6.00 8.39
C ALA A 24 -13.98 4.79 7.59
N ASP A 25 -15.01 4.10 8.13
CA ASP A 25 -15.54 2.82 7.62
C ASP A 25 -16.02 2.83 6.15
N SER A 26 -16.33 3.98 5.59
CA SER A 26 -16.82 4.10 4.21
C SER A 26 -15.77 4.55 3.21
N CYS A 27 -14.50 4.69 3.65
CA CYS A 27 -13.46 5.33 2.85
C CYS A 27 -12.30 4.39 2.52
N GLY A 28 -11.68 4.67 1.37
CA GLY A 28 -10.32 4.27 1.08
C GLY A 28 -9.44 5.49 0.98
N VAL A 29 -8.17 5.32 1.27
CA VAL A 29 -7.18 6.39 1.24
C VAL A 29 -5.90 5.93 0.57
N MET A 30 -5.30 6.81 -0.24
CA MET A 30 -3.94 6.68 -0.72
C MET A 30 -3.18 7.94 -0.32
N LEU A 31 -2.09 7.75 0.39
CA LEU A 31 -1.16 8.79 0.78
C LEU A 31 0.21 8.48 0.21
N GLU A 32 0.81 9.43 -0.51
CA GLU A 32 2.18 9.33 -1.02
C GLU A 32 2.97 10.56 -0.60
N PHE A 33 4.20 10.33 -0.15
CA PHE A 33 5.10 11.36 0.34
C PHE A 33 6.41 11.39 -0.47
N ASP A 34 6.92 12.58 -0.71
CA ASP A 34 8.29 12.85 -1.16
C ASP A 34 9.07 13.41 0.05
N GLY A 35 9.79 12.55 0.73
CA GLY A 35 10.38 12.85 2.03
C GLY A 35 9.32 13.22 3.08
N ASN A 36 9.32 14.48 3.51
CA ASN A 36 8.32 14.98 4.47
C ASN A 36 7.11 15.67 3.81
N LYS A 37 7.10 15.79 2.47
CA LYS A 37 6.07 16.51 1.75
C LYS A 37 5.01 15.57 1.21
N LEU A 38 3.74 15.92 1.40
CA LEU A 38 2.64 15.23 0.74
C LEU A 38 2.76 15.41 -0.77
N ASN A 39 2.90 14.30 -1.50
CA ASN A 39 2.99 14.26 -2.95
C ASN A 39 1.65 13.94 -3.61
N ARG A 40 0.89 13.00 -3.02
CA ARG A 40 -0.42 12.60 -3.53
C ARG A 40 -1.36 12.27 -2.37
N PHE A 41 -2.60 12.71 -2.50
CA PHE A 41 -3.72 12.32 -1.66
C PHE A 41 -4.87 11.86 -2.55
N GLN A 42 -5.31 10.64 -2.35
CA GLN A 42 -6.49 10.09 -3.05
C GLN A 42 -7.49 9.61 -2.01
N VAL A 43 -8.75 9.89 -2.28
CA VAL A 43 -9.88 9.42 -1.48
C VAL A 43 -10.79 8.59 -2.36
N ASN A 44 -11.16 7.42 -1.86
CA ASN A 44 -12.20 6.59 -2.43
C ASN A 44 -13.38 6.59 -1.46
N ASP A 45 -14.46 7.25 -1.85
CA ASP A 45 -15.74 7.18 -1.14
C ASP A 45 -16.50 5.95 -1.66
N VAL A 46 -16.45 4.89 -0.88
CA VAL A 46 -17.00 3.58 -1.26
C VAL A 46 -18.53 3.62 -1.37
N LEU A 47 -19.19 4.39 -0.51
CA LEU A 47 -20.66 4.48 -0.50
C LEU A 47 -21.23 5.18 -1.72
N ASN A 48 -20.49 6.15 -2.26
CA ASN A 48 -20.92 6.96 -3.40
C ASN A 48 -20.21 6.59 -4.70
N ASP A 49 -19.39 5.54 -4.72
CA ASP A 49 -18.58 5.10 -5.87
C ASP A 49 -17.77 6.25 -6.50
N LYS A 50 -17.17 7.09 -5.62
CA LYS A 50 -16.39 8.25 -6.04
C LYS A 50 -14.93 8.07 -5.67
N CYS A 51 -14.08 8.24 -6.66
CA CYS A 51 -12.63 8.29 -6.48
C CYS A 51 -12.11 9.64 -6.97
N ALA A 52 -11.32 10.31 -6.14
CA ALA A 52 -10.67 11.56 -6.51
C ALA A 52 -9.23 11.59 -6.01
N SER A 53 -8.34 12.12 -6.83
CA SER A 53 -6.90 12.15 -6.56
C SER A 53 -6.33 13.54 -6.81
N TRP A 54 -5.51 14.02 -5.89
CA TRP A 54 -4.87 15.31 -5.95
C TRP A 54 -3.35 15.14 -5.80
N TRP A 55 -2.59 15.98 -6.51
CA TRP A 55 -1.15 15.91 -6.57
C TRP A 55 -0.48 17.17 -6.04
N LYS A 56 0.66 17.02 -5.36
CA LYS A 56 1.56 18.11 -4.97
C LYS A 56 0.84 19.29 -4.31
N LYS A 57 0.83 20.44 -5.01
CA LYS A 57 0.26 21.68 -4.49
C LYS A 57 -1.23 21.55 -4.18
N ASP A 58 -1.98 20.90 -5.05
CA ASP A 58 -3.44 20.73 -4.87
C ASP A 58 -3.74 19.77 -3.70
N ALA A 59 -2.97 18.67 -3.57
CA ALA A 59 -3.07 17.78 -2.42
C ALA A 59 -2.78 18.52 -1.11
N LEU A 60 -1.77 19.37 -1.08
CA LEU A 60 -1.43 20.17 0.11
C LEU A 60 -2.50 21.21 0.45
N GLN A 61 -3.05 21.90 -0.56
CA GLN A 61 -4.09 22.91 -0.35
C GLN A 61 -5.40 22.32 0.17
N LEU A 62 -5.73 21.09 -0.22
CA LEU A 62 -6.96 20.42 0.13
C LEU A 62 -6.80 19.44 1.31
N LYS A 63 -5.59 19.30 1.86
CA LYS A 63 -5.25 18.31 2.89
C LYS A 63 -6.29 18.24 4.00
N ASP A 64 -6.62 19.36 4.63
CA ASP A 64 -7.53 19.39 5.78
C ASP A 64 -8.95 18.94 5.42
N SER A 65 -9.43 19.36 4.23
CA SER A 65 -10.73 18.92 3.72
C SER A 65 -10.74 17.43 3.42
N LEU A 66 -9.67 16.90 2.83
CA LEU A 66 -9.53 15.48 2.49
C LEU A 66 -9.40 14.62 3.74
N MET A 67 -8.65 15.08 4.73
CA MET A 67 -8.52 14.43 6.04
C MET A 67 -9.88 14.33 6.74
N THR A 68 -10.68 15.40 6.70
CA THR A 68 -12.04 15.38 7.24
C THR A 68 -12.91 14.32 6.57
N VAL A 69 -12.81 14.17 5.24
CA VAL A 69 -13.59 13.16 4.49
C VAL A 69 -13.21 11.74 4.90
N VAL A 70 -11.91 11.45 5.08
CA VAL A 70 -11.43 10.10 5.45
C VAL A 70 -11.40 9.87 6.96
N GLY A 71 -11.78 10.85 7.77
CA GLY A 71 -11.83 10.75 9.23
C GLY A 71 -10.48 10.89 9.94
N LEU A 72 -9.40 11.29 9.23
CA LEU A 72 -8.07 11.41 9.81
C LEU A 72 -7.90 12.73 10.56
N THR A 73 -7.33 12.66 11.74
CA THR A 73 -6.78 13.80 12.47
C THR A 73 -5.37 14.15 11.98
N ASP A 74 -4.88 15.36 12.32
CA ASP A 74 -3.48 15.75 12.05
C ASP A 74 -2.47 14.81 12.72
N GLU A 75 -2.77 14.35 13.94
CA GLU A 75 -1.91 13.41 14.67
C GLU A 75 -1.82 12.06 13.97
N GLU A 76 -2.93 11.54 13.50
CA GLU A 76 -2.99 10.27 12.77
C GLU A 76 -2.30 10.36 11.42
N PHE A 77 -2.52 11.44 10.67
CA PHE A 77 -1.81 11.71 9.42
C PHE A 77 -0.29 11.77 9.62
N ASP A 78 0.16 12.52 10.61
CA ASP A 78 1.57 12.61 10.94
C ASP A 78 2.13 11.28 11.49
N GLY A 79 1.32 10.53 12.22
CA GLY A 79 1.66 9.19 12.69
C GLY A 79 1.89 8.20 11.54
N ILE A 80 1.06 8.23 10.50
CA ILE A 80 1.25 7.44 9.28
C ILE A 80 2.56 7.84 8.60
N ARG A 81 2.75 9.14 8.38
CA ARG A 81 3.96 9.68 7.73
C ARG A 81 5.25 9.28 8.46
N GLN A 82 5.27 9.37 9.79
CA GLN A 82 6.45 9.04 10.59
C GLN A 82 6.78 7.54 10.52
N ARG A 83 5.77 6.67 10.56
CA ARG A 83 5.95 5.21 10.42
C ARG A 83 6.49 4.85 9.04
N LEU A 84 5.93 5.42 7.97
CA LEU A 84 6.46 5.22 6.61
C LEU A 84 7.91 5.64 6.50
N LYS A 85 8.25 6.81 7.04
CA LYS A 85 9.62 7.33 7.03
C LYS A 85 10.60 6.43 7.79
N SER A 86 10.20 5.87 8.93
CA SER A 86 11.06 4.95 9.71
C SER A 86 11.38 3.66 8.98
N MET A 87 10.50 3.23 8.07
CA MET A 87 10.65 2.05 7.24
C MET A 87 11.23 2.35 5.85
N ASP A 88 11.62 3.59 5.53
CA ASP A 88 12.06 4.01 4.19
C ASP A 88 11.02 3.69 3.10
N CYS A 89 9.73 3.85 3.43
CA CYS A 89 8.59 3.70 2.53
C CYS A 89 7.99 5.07 2.19
N ILE A 90 7.36 5.15 1.01
CA ILE A 90 6.89 6.44 0.46
C ILE A 90 5.39 6.65 0.58
N GLY A 91 4.60 5.63 0.87
CA GLY A 91 3.16 5.79 0.94
C GLY A 91 2.38 4.55 1.30
N ILE A 92 1.06 4.71 1.33
CA ILE A 92 0.09 3.65 1.57
C ILE A 92 -1.08 3.74 0.59
N ARG A 93 -1.72 2.59 0.36
CA ARG A 93 -3.11 2.46 -0.13
C ARG A 93 -3.87 1.55 0.82
N TYR A 94 -5.00 2.02 1.28
CA TYR A 94 -5.88 1.28 2.17
C TYR A 94 -7.33 1.48 1.77
N SER A 95 -8.18 0.46 1.93
CA SER A 95 -9.61 0.56 1.68
C SER A 95 -10.41 -0.25 2.69
N GLN A 96 -11.47 0.34 3.21
CA GLN A 96 -12.42 -0.37 4.07
C GLN A 96 -13.23 -1.46 3.34
N THR A 97 -13.18 -1.53 2.01
CA THR A 97 -13.75 -2.68 1.27
C THR A 97 -12.88 -3.93 1.38
N THR A 98 -11.59 -3.75 1.65
CA THR A 98 -10.62 -4.82 1.88
C THR A 98 -9.82 -4.56 3.15
N PRO A 99 -10.47 -4.45 4.32
CA PRO A 99 -9.84 -3.95 5.56
C PRO A 99 -8.76 -4.90 6.10
N GLU A 100 -8.69 -6.11 5.56
CA GLU A 100 -7.71 -7.12 5.99
C GLU A 100 -6.36 -6.98 5.26
N SER A 101 -6.24 -6.01 4.35
CA SER A 101 -4.98 -5.76 3.65
C SER A 101 -4.67 -4.26 3.50
N ILE A 102 -3.40 -3.95 3.46
CA ILE A 102 -2.85 -2.63 3.13
C ILE A 102 -1.74 -2.80 2.09
N SER A 103 -1.70 -1.89 1.11
CA SER A 103 -0.56 -1.77 0.20
C SER A 103 0.38 -0.69 0.72
N ILE A 104 1.64 -1.04 1.00
CA ILE A 104 2.68 -0.12 1.45
C ILE A 104 3.62 0.14 0.30
N MET A 105 3.62 1.37 -0.19
CA MET A 105 4.45 1.81 -1.30
C MET A 105 5.89 1.90 -0.86
N PHE A 106 6.77 1.05 -1.43
CA PHE A 106 8.16 1.02 -1.05
C PHE A 106 8.95 2.13 -1.76
N ARG A 107 9.02 2.08 -3.08
CA ARG A 107 9.73 3.09 -3.88
C ARG A 107 9.41 3.00 -5.36
N TYR A 108 9.68 4.08 -6.07
CA TYR A 108 9.76 4.06 -7.52
C TYR A 108 11.15 3.59 -8.00
N VAL A 109 11.17 2.80 -9.07
CA VAL A 109 12.38 2.52 -9.86
C VAL A 109 12.05 2.81 -11.32
N GLY A 110 12.57 3.91 -11.83
CA GLY A 110 12.13 4.45 -13.12
C GLY A 110 10.68 4.92 -13.04
N PHE A 111 9.81 4.35 -13.88
CA PHE A 111 8.37 4.64 -13.92
C PHE A 111 7.52 3.63 -13.15
N SER A 112 8.13 2.65 -12.55
CA SER A 112 7.45 1.54 -11.87
C SER A 112 7.50 1.71 -10.36
N LEU A 113 6.43 1.29 -9.68
CA LEU A 113 6.27 1.31 -8.24
C LEU A 113 6.38 -0.12 -7.70
N TYR A 114 7.09 -0.28 -6.60
CA TYR A 114 7.20 -1.55 -5.86
C TYR A 114 6.46 -1.41 -4.54
N ASP A 115 5.55 -2.34 -4.27
CA ASP A 115 4.70 -2.33 -3.08
C ASP A 115 4.80 -3.65 -2.30
N TYR A 116 4.51 -3.54 -1.00
CA TYR A 116 4.20 -4.66 -0.12
C TYR A 116 2.70 -4.69 0.12
N ASN A 117 2.02 -5.78 -0.24
CA ASN A 117 0.66 -6.02 0.21
C ASN A 117 0.72 -6.84 1.49
N ILE A 118 0.32 -6.23 2.60
CA ILE A 118 0.37 -6.81 3.94
C ILE A 118 -1.04 -7.19 4.37
N TYR A 119 -1.22 -8.42 4.83
CA TYR A 119 -2.49 -8.98 5.28
C TYR A 119 -2.48 -9.15 6.80
N SER A 120 -3.55 -8.75 7.48
CA SER A 120 -3.74 -8.93 8.93
C SER A 120 -4.12 -10.36 9.31
N ARG A 121 -4.43 -11.21 8.32
CA ARG A 121 -4.73 -12.64 8.43
C ARG A 121 -4.02 -13.40 7.31
N PRO A 122 -3.93 -14.74 7.41
CA PRO A 122 -3.48 -15.53 6.26
C PRO A 122 -4.37 -15.25 5.03
N MET A 123 -3.75 -15.13 3.87
CA MET A 123 -4.46 -14.98 2.61
C MET A 123 -5.43 -16.15 2.39
N THR A 124 -6.62 -15.85 1.88
CA THR A 124 -7.58 -16.85 1.41
C THR A 124 -7.05 -17.60 0.18
N ASP A 125 -7.64 -18.73 -0.16
CA ASP A 125 -7.27 -19.48 -1.36
C ASP A 125 -7.47 -18.66 -2.64
N GLU A 126 -8.46 -17.76 -2.68
CA GLU A 126 -8.69 -16.86 -3.80
C GLU A 126 -7.57 -15.81 -3.91
N GLU A 127 -7.15 -15.21 -2.80
CA GLU A 127 -6.04 -14.26 -2.74
C GLU A 127 -4.72 -14.93 -3.14
N LYS A 128 -4.45 -16.14 -2.64
CA LYS A 128 -3.31 -16.97 -3.03
C LYS A 128 -3.34 -17.28 -4.52
N HIS A 129 -4.49 -17.70 -5.04
CA HIS A 129 -4.67 -17.98 -6.47
C HIS A 129 -4.38 -16.73 -7.32
N THR A 130 -4.89 -15.57 -6.90
CA THR A 130 -4.64 -14.28 -7.55
C THR A 130 -3.16 -13.95 -7.56
N ALA A 131 -2.48 -14.03 -6.42
CA ALA A 131 -1.05 -13.77 -6.32
C ALA A 131 -0.19 -14.71 -7.19
N MET A 132 -0.60 -15.97 -7.32
CA MET A 132 0.08 -16.92 -8.21
C MET A 132 -0.18 -16.63 -9.69
N LYS A 133 -1.42 -16.31 -10.04
CA LYS A 133 -1.88 -16.16 -11.43
C LYS A 133 -1.32 -14.91 -12.10
N TYR A 134 -1.32 -13.79 -11.42
CA TYR A 134 -0.97 -12.51 -12.02
C TYR A 134 0.53 -12.24 -11.94
N PRO A 135 1.16 -11.82 -13.05
CA PRO A 135 2.62 -11.70 -13.16
C PRO A 135 3.21 -10.53 -12.35
N GLU A 136 2.39 -9.59 -11.94
CA GLU A 136 2.78 -8.44 -11.10
C GLU A 136 3.00 -8.80 -9.63
N PHE A 137 2.53 -9.96 -9.16
CA PHE A 137 2.69 -10.38 -7.77
C PHE A 137 3.74 -11.47 -7.60
N ILE A 138 4.54 -11.35 -6.55
CA ILE A 138 5.33 -12.45 -5.98
C ILE A 138 4.77 -12.74 -4.59
N PRO A 139 4.13 -13.91 -4.36
CA PRO A 139 3.75 -14.33 -3.03
C PRO A 139 5.01 -14.61 -2.20
N TYR A 140 5.15 -13.92 -1.07
CA TYR A 140 6.30 -14.10 -0.18
C TYR A 140 6.01 -15.12 0.93
N ASN A 141 4.88 -14.93 1.62
CA ASN A 141 4.34 -15.84 2.63
C ASN A 141 2.81 -15.66 2.73
N GLU A 142 2.16 -16.31 3.70
CA GLU A 142 0.70 -16.24 3.85
C GLU A 142 0.17 -14.83 4.21
N TYR A 143 1.04 -13.91 4.63
CA TYR A 143 0.70 -12.55 5.09
C TYR A 143 1.24 -11.44 4.18
N CYS A 144 1.99 -11.79 3.15
CA CYS A 144 2.62 -10.76 2.31
C CYS A 144 2.78 -11.21 0.85
N THR A 145 2.46 -10.29 -0.06
CA THR A 145 2.89 -10.36 -1.46
C THR A 145 3.72 -9.13 -1.82
N PHE A 146 4.68 -9.29 -2.71
CA PHE A 146 5.37 -8.17 -3.35
C PHE A 146 4.68 -7.87 -4.67
N GLU A 147 4.42 -6.61 -4.92
CA GLU A 147 3.76 -6.16 -6.14
C GLU A 147 4.68 -5.26 -6.95
N PHE A 148 4.65 -5.45 -8.27
CA PHE A 148 5.34 -4.62 -9.25
C PHE A 148 4.32 -3.88 -10.09
N GLU A 149 3.93 -2.70 -9.63
CA GLU A 149 3.00 -1.84 -10.36
C GLU A 149 3.64 -1.16 -11.55
N GLY A 150 2.88 -1.10 -12.63
CA GLY A 150 3.33 -0.47 -13.87
C GLY A 150 3.41 1.05 -13.86
N GLY A 151 2.91 1.70 -12.83
CA GLY A 151 2.87 3.16 -12.80
C GLY A 151 2.27 3.75 -14.08
N ALA A 152 3.00 4.67 -14.71
CA ALA A 152 2.55 5.37 -15.93
C ALA A 152 2.57 4.52 -17.21
N ILE A 153 3.22 3.36 -17.21
CA ILE A 153 3.42 2.51 -18.39
C ILE A 153 2.55 1.25 -18.41
N GLY A 154 1.61 1.16 -17.46
CA GLY A 154 0.68 0.02 -17.35
C GLY A 154 1.27 -1.18 -16.57
N PRO A 155 0.50 -2.28 -16.43
CA PRO A 155 0.89 -3.43 -15.64
C PRO A 155 2.27 -3.94 -16.02
N GLN A 156 3.07 -4.23 -15.02
CA GLN A 156 4.42 -4.77 -15.17
C GLN A 156 4.46 -6.23 -14.72
N SER A 157 5.52 -6.92 -15.09
CA SER A 157 5.70 -8.31 -14.74
C SER A 157 7.10 -8.49 -14.13
N TRP A 158 7.16 -9.27 -13.06
CA TRP A 158 8.44 -9.76 -12.52
C TRP A 158 9.19 -10.69 -13.50
N GLY A 159 8.50 -11.15 -14.56
CA GLY A 159 9.11 -12.05 -15.55
C GLY A 159 9.68 -13.31 -14.93
N ASN A 160 10.94 -13.61 -15.25
CA ASN A 160 11.63 -14.78 -14.72
C ASN A 160 11.89 -14.70 -13.21
N GLU A 161 12.01 -13.50 -12.63
CA GLU A 161 12.27 -13.32 -11.20
C GLU A 161 11.20 -13.97 -10.33
N LYS A 162 9.92 -13.91 -10.74
CA LYS A 162 8.84 -14.61 -10.06
C LYS A 162 9.03 -16.12 -10.07
N ASN A 163 9.34 -16.69 -11.23
CA ASN A 163 9.54 -18.14 -11.39
C ASN A 163 10.76 -18.59 -10.60
N ASP A 164 11.87 -17.85 -10.67
CA ASP A 164 13.10 -18.15 -9.94
C ASP A 164 12.86 -18.11 -8.43
N TYR A 165 12.09 -17.12 -7.96
CA TYR A 165 11.70 -17.02 -6.55
C TYR A 165 10.85 -18.23 -6.11
N LEU A 166 9.79 -18.56 -6.86
CA LEU A 166 8.86 -19.66 -6.54
C LEU A 166 9.56 -21.03 -6.59
N ASN A 167 10.54 -21.21 -7.47
CA ASN A 167 11.32 -22.44 -7.55
C ASN A 167 12.25 -22.64 -6.34
N GLN A 168 12.65 -21.54 -5.68
CA GLN A 168 13.54 -21.57 -4.51
C GLN A 168 12.78 -21.54 -3.19
N HIS A 169 11.55 -21.03 -3.19
CA HIS A 169 10.74 -20.78 -2.00
C HIS A 169 9.31 -21.31 -2.23
N GLN A 170 8.81 -22.02 -1.24
CA GLN A 170 7.41 -22.42 -1.21
C GLN A 170 6.68 -21.47 -0.25
N PRO A 171 5.92 -20.48 -0.73
CA PRO A 171 5.33 -19.42 0.12
C PRO A 171 4.21 -19.92 1.04
N TRP A 172 3.62 -21.12 0.77
CA TRP A 172 2.60 -21.81 1.58
C TRP A 172 2.55 -23.34 1.31
#